data_feb77dbad92ff3b297b1a74d8d37c1c2
#
_entry.id   feb77dbad92ff3b297b1a74d8d37c1c2
#
_cell.length_a   1.000
_cell.length_b   1.000
_cell.length_c   1.000
_cell.angle_alpha   90.00
_cell.angle_beta   90.00
_cell.angle_gamma   90.00
#
_symmetry.space_group_name_H-M   'P 1'
#
loop_
_entity.id
_entity.type
_entity.pdbx_description
1 polymer ?
#
loop_
_entity_poly.entity_id
_entity_poly.type
_entity_poly.pdbx_seq_one_letter_code
_entity_poly.pdbx_strand_id
1 'polypeptide(L)'
;MQTVQIDELELFEGWSHSDPGMRVRAGFPISSGTGTKSTTVVYFELEPGEHLGRHTDSAEEVLLIVSGSGEATIGEEEAAVKMGTLAVVPALVPHTVKNTGEETLRVVGFFSSSTVLSIFAEPMEPFATRYFSTPMIEEEAAVTAA
;
A
#
# COMPACT_ATOMS: atom_id res chain seq x y z
N MET A 1 -12.84 -12.55 18.32
CA MET A 1 -13.10 -11.44 17.38
C MET A 1 -11.81 -10.66 17.22
N GLN A 2 -11.45 -10.30 15.98
CA GLN A 2 -10.29 -9.46 15.69
C GLN A 2 -10.78 -8.08 15.28
N THR A 3 -10.25 -7.05 15.90
CA THR A 3 -10.55 -5.65 15.54
C THR A 3 -9.26 -4.86 15.45
N VAL A 4 -9.24 -3.85 14.58
CA VAL A 4 -8.11 -2.94 14.39
C VAL A 4 -8.63 -1.52 14.34
N GLN A 5 -7.97 -0.64 15.07
CA GLN A 5 -8.24 0.80 15.00
C GLN A 5 -7.13 1.45 14.19
N ILE A 6 -7.47 1.95 12.99
CA ILE A 6 -6.44 2.48 12.08
C ILE A 6 -5.69 3.69 12.65
N ASP A 7 -6.34 4.50 13.47
CA ASP A 7 -5.68 5.67 14.09
C ASP A 7 -4.64 5.28 15.16
N GLU A 8 -4.63 4.02 15.58
CA GLU A 8 -3.69 3.50 16.58
C GLU A 8 -2.59 2.65 15.97
N LEU A 9 -2.58 2.48 14.64
CA LEU A 9 -1.55 1.69 13.98
C LEU A 9 -0.19 2.36 14.04
N GLU A 10 0.82 1.55 14.30
CA GLU A 10 2.21 1.97 14.15
C GLU A 10 2.59 1.78 12.69
N LEU A 11 2.88 2.89 11.99
CA LEU A 11 3.15 2.89 10.56
C LEU A 11 4.66 2.90 10.31
N PHE A 12 5.09 2.12 9.32
CA PHE A 12 6.45 2.26 8.81
C PHE A 12 6.47 3.32 7.70
N GLU A 13 7.63 3.93 7.51
CA GLU A 13 7.84 4.92 6.46
C GLU A 13 8.71 4.33 5.37
N GLY A 14 8.32 4.54 4.11
CA GLY A 14 9.09 4.14 2.95
C GLY A 14 9.27 5.31 2.00
N TRP A 15 10.41 5.39 1.33
CA TRP A 15 10.70 6.45 0.36
C TRP A 15 11.64 5.94 -0.73
N SER A 16 11.68 6.66 -1.85
CA SER A 16 12.62 6.36 -2.93
C SER A 16 13.84 7.24 -2.82
N HIS A 17 15.01 6.66 -3.04
CA HIS A 17 16.28 7.38 -3.07
C HIS A 17 16.39 8.27 -4.31
N SER A 18 15.79 7.87 -5.42
CA SER A 18 15.88 8.55 -6.71
C SER A 18 14.67 9.46 -7.02
N ASP A 19 13.56 9.31 -6.30
CA ASP A 19 12.35 10.09 -6.52
C ASP A 19 11.86 10.69 -5.19
N PRO A 20 12.13 11.96 -4.91
CA PRO A 20 11.78 12.58 -3.62
C PRO A 20 10.27 12.67 -3.38
N GLY A 21 9.45 12.61 -4.42
CA GLY A 21 7.99 12.58 -4.28
C GLY A 21 7.44 11.22 -3.85
N MET A 22 8.23 10.16 -3.99
CA MET A 22 7.82 8.83 -3.55
C MET A 22 8.13 8.69 -2.05
N ARG A 23 7.09 8.83 -1.23
CA ARG A 23 7.16 8.69 0.22
C ARG A 23 5.78 8.29 0.74
N VAL A 24 5.75 7.29 1.61
CA VAL A 24 4.50 6.73 2.14
C VAL A 24 4.68 6.29 3.58
N ARG A 25 3.61 6.38 4.36
CA ARG A 25 3.52 5.75 5.68
C ARG A 25 2.45 4.68 5.59
N ALA A 26 2.76 3.45 5.98
CA ALA A 26 1.87 2.32 5.75
C ALA A 26 1.91 1.30 6.88
N GLY A 27 0.87 0.50 6.98
CA GLY A 27 0.77 -0.64 7.86
C GLY A 27 -0.10 -1.72 7.23
N PHE A 28 0.15 -2.98 7.63
CA PHE A 28 -0.59 -4.14 7.15
C PHE A 28 -1.22 -4.86 8.35
N PRO A 29 -2.36 -4.33 8.86
CA PRO A 29 -2.93 -4.85 10.12
C PRO A 29 -3.59 -6.21 10.01
N ILE A 30 -3.95 -6.65 8.81
CA ILE A 30 -4.72 -7.87 8.58
C ILE A 30 -4.12 -8.65 7.42
N SER A 31 -3.78 -9.92 7.66
CA SER A 31 -3.27 -10.85 6.66
C SER A 31 -3.31 -12.27 7.23
N SER A 32 -2.79 -13.26 6.49
CA SER A 32 -2.64 -14.61 7.03
C SER A 32 -1.78 -14.63 8.29
N GLY A 33 -0.86 -13.68 8.44
CA GLY A 33 -0.05 -13.53 9.65
C GLY A 33 -0.87 -13.18 10.89
N THR A 34 -2.06 -12.60 10.73
CA THR A 34 -2.99 -12.32 11.82
C THR A 34 -4.16 -13.29 11.84
N GLY A 35 -4.20 -14.26 10.93
CA GLY A 35 -5.18 -15.36 10.95
C GLY A 35 -6.29 -15.31 9.92
N THR A 36 -6.25 -14.39 8.93
CA THR A 36 -7.24 -14.39 7.87
C THR A 36 -6.97 -15.50 6.86
N LYS A 37 -8.00 -15.94 6.16
CA LYS A 37 -7.91 -17.00 5.17
C LYS A 37 -7.92 -16.50 3.73
N SER A 38 -8.50 -15.33 3.48
CA SER A 38 -8.71 -14.85 2.11
C SER A 38 -8.64 -13.34 1.96
N THR A 39 -8.13 -12.63 2.96
CA THR A 39 -8.11 -11.17 2.96
C THR A 39 -6.82 -10.62 3.54
N THR A 40 -6.27 -9.60 2.89
CA THR A 40 -5.19 -8.76 3.43
C THR A 40 -5.67 -7.31 3.36
N VAL A 41 -5.37 -6.54 4.40
CA VAL A 41 -5.71 -5.12 4.43
C VAL A 41 -4.43 -4.31 4.63
N VAL A 42 -4.26 -3.28 3.78
CA VAL A 42 -3.23 -2.26 3.93
C VAL A 42 -3.90 -0.94 4.27
N TYR A 43 -3.26 -0.18 5.14
CA TYR A 43 -3.60 1.21 5.40
C TYR A 43 -2.38 2.06 5.08
N PHE A 44 -2.55 3.15 4.34
CA PHE A 44 -1.44 4.05 4.08
C PHE A 44 -1.87 5.51 4.04
N GLU A 45 -0.89 6.38 4.24
CA GLU A 45 -1.05 7.84 4.24
C GLU A 45 0.01 8.47 3.35
N LEU A 46 -0.43 9.50 2.63
CA LEU A 46 0.42 10.34 1.78
C LEU A 46 0.21 11.79 2.16
N GLU A 47 1.29 12.53 2.39
CA GLU A 47 1.21 13.97 2.58
C GLU A 47 1.07 14.69 1.22
N PRO A 48 0.64 15.97 1.18
CA PRO A 48 0.51 16.69 -0.09
C PRO A 48 1.76 16.59 -0.97
N GLY A 49 1.57 16.24 -2.23
CA GLY A 49 2.65 16.09 -3.21
C GLY A 49 3.30 14.72 -3.23
N GLU A 50 3.05 13.88 -2.24
CA GLU A 50 3.63 12.53 -2.17
C GLU A 50 2.82 11.53 -2.98
N HIS A 51 3.50 10.49 -3.47
CA HIS A 51 2.87 9.37 -4.13
C HIS A 51 3.43 8.03 -3.63
N LEU A 52 2.63 6.99 -3.79
CA LEU A 52 2.97 5.66 -3.28
C LEU A 52 4.12 4.98 -4.04
N GLY A 53 4.34 5.38 -5.28
CA GLY A 53 5.24 4.67 -6.17
C GLY A 53 4.50 3.66 -7.03
N ARG A 54 4.92 3.55 -8.29
CA ARG A 54 4.30 2.62 -9.23
C ARG A 54 4.69 1.19 -8.85
N HIS A 55 3.70 0.32 -8.73
CA HIS A 55 3.91 -1.07 -8.31
C HIS A 55 2.79 -1.98 -8.82
N THR A 56 3.05 -3.28 -8.73
CA THR A 56 2.06 -4.33 -8.98
C THR A 56 1.85 -5.13 -7.71
N ASP A 57 0.66 -5.67 -7.54
CA ASP A 57 0.33 -6.59 -6.46
C ASP A 57 -0.15 -7.92 -7.06
N SER A 58 0.14 -9.01 -6.36
CA SER A 58 -0.22 -10.37 -6.81
C SER A 58 -1.72 -10.67 -6.72
N ALA A 59 -2.49 -9.84 -6.00
CA ALA A 59 -3.92 -10.00 -5.81
C ALA A 59 -4.68 -8.76 -6.24
N GLU A 60 -5.96 -8.93 -6.60
CA GLU A 60 -6.88 -7.84 -6.83
C GLU A 60 -7.05 -7.02 -5.55
N GLU A 61 -7.13 -5.70 -5.71
CA GLU A 61 -7.29 -4.78 -4.59
C GLU A 61 -8.48 -3.85 -4.80
N VAL A 62 -9.21 -3.57 -3.74
CA VAL A 62 -10.18 -2.48 -3.71
C VAL A 62 -9.63 -1.40 -2.79
N LEU A 63 -9.44 -0.19 -3.32
CA LEU A 63 -9.02 0.97 -2.56
C LEU A 63 -10.23 1.74 -2.07
N LEU A 64 -10.21 2.16 -0.82
CA LEU A 64 -11.18 3.08 -0.24
C LEU A 64 -10.46 4.33 0.24
N ILE A 65 -10.83 5.48 -0.29
CA ILE A 65 -10.29 6.75 0.20
C ILE A 65 -11.04 7.14 1.48
N VAL A 66 -10.32 7.17 2.59
CA VAL A 66 -10.90 7.48 3.91
C VAL A 66 -10.98 8.98 4.14
N SER A 67 -9.96 9.73 3.72
CA SER A 67 -9.96 11.19 3.81
C SER A 67 -8.96 11.78 2.82
N GLY A 68 -9.16 13.06 2.51
CA GLY A 68 -8.32 13.77 1.56
C GLY A 68 -8.77 13.57 0.11
N SER A 69 -7.93 14.02 -0.82
CA SER A 69 -8.17 13.93 -2.26
C SER A 69 -6.88 13.69 -3.01
N GLY A 70 -6.97 13.05 -4.15
CA GLY A 70 -5.79 12.72 -4.93
C GLY A 70 -6.13 12.25 -6.33
N GLU A 71 -5.18 11.55 -6.93
CA GLU A 71 -5.31 10.96 -8.25
C GLU A 71 -4.81 9.52 -8.21
N ALA A 72 -5.60 8.60 -8.71
CA ALA A 72 -5.20 7.21 -8.88
C ALA A 72 -4.88 6.98 -10.35
N THR A 73 -3.74 6.31 -10.60
CA THR A 73 -3.36 5.85 -11.93
C THR A 73 -3.34 4.33 -11.88
N ILE A 74 -4.21 3.68 -12.66
CA ILE A 74 -4.36 2.22 -12.71
C ILE A 74 -4.18 1.79 -14.16
N GLY A 75 -3.05 1.14 -14.46
CA GLY A 75 -2.63 0.89 -15.83
C GLY A 75 -2.39 2.21 -16.55
N GLU A 76 -3.15 2.46 -17.60
CA GLU A 76 -3.09 3.72 -18.38
C GLU A 76 -4.22 4.69 -18.03
N GLU A 77 -5.11 4.31 -17.12
CA GLU A 77 -6.24 5.13 -16.73
C GLU A 77 -5.94 5.98 -15.50
N GLU A 78 -6.40 7.23 -15.52
CA GLU A 78 -6.26 8.15 -14.40
C GLU A 78 -7.64 8.61 -13.96
N ALA A 79 -7.83 8.73 -12.64
CA ALA A 79 -9.06 9.23 -12.07
C ALA A 79 -8.79 10.06 -10.82
N ALA A 80 -9.52 11.16 -10.69
CA ALA A 80 -9.55 11.91 -9.44
C ALA A 80 -10.27 11.08 -8.37
N VAL A 81 -9.73 11.06 -7.17
CA VAL A 81 -10.29 10.34 -6.03
C VAL A 81 -10.41 11.27 -4.83
N LYS A 82 -11.37 11.00 -3.98
CA LYS A 82 -11.62 11.77 -2.76
C LYS A 82 -12.27 10.88 -1.71
N MET A 83 -12.48 11.42 -0.52
CA MET A 83 -13.16 10.69 0.55
C MET A 83 -14.43 9.99 0.05
N GLY A 84 -14.51 8.68 0.28
CA GLY A 84 -15.63 7.83 -0.15
C GLY A 84 -15.46 7.20 -1.52
N THR A 85 -14.42 7.56 -2.29
CA THR A 85 -14.17 6.89 -3.58
C THR A 85 -13.70 5.46 -3.37
N LEU A 86 -14.27 4.55 -4.14
CA LEU A 86 -13.81 3.16 -4.26
C LEU A 86 -13.17 2.97 -5.64
N ALA A 87 -12.01 2.33 -5.68
CA ALA A 87 -11.33 2.03 -6.93
C ALA A 87 -10.90 0.58 -6.96
N VAL A 88 -11.05 -0.07 -8.11
CA VAL A 88 -10.64 -1.48 -8.30
C VAL A 88 -9.31 -1.52 -9.03
N VAL A 89 -8.36 -2.22 -8.44
CA VAL A 89 -7.05 -2.46 -9.05
C VAL A 89 -6.95 -3.95 -9.39
N PRO A 90 -6.98 -4.32 -10.67
CA PRO A 90 -6.81 -5.71 -11.05
C PRO A 90 -5.43 -6.25 -10.63
N ALA A 91 -5.36 -7.55 -10.36
CA ALA A 91 -4.09 -8.20 -10.04
C ALA A 91 -3.06 -7.96 -11.15
N LEU A 92 -1.82 -7.68 -10.75
CA LEU A 92 -0.66 -7.50 -11.64
C LEU A 92 -0.71 -6.26 -12.55
N VAL A 93 -1.69 -5.39 -12.37
CA VAL A 93 -1.76 -4.12 -13.12
C VAL A 93 -0.95 -3.05 -12.37
N PRO A 94 0.03 -2.42 -13.03
CA PRO A 94 0.81 -1.36 -12.40
C PRO A 94 -0.07 -0.18 -12.02
N HIS A 95 0.12 0.34 -10.82
CA HIS A 95 -0.71 1.43 -10.31
C HIS A 95 0.02 2.28 -9.27
N THR A 96 -0.50 3.45 -9.02
CA THR A 96 -0.05 4.35 -7.98
C THR A 96 -1.19 5.29 -7.57
N VAL A 97 -1.04 5.89 -6.39
CA VAL A 97 -1.92 6.94 -5.90
C VAL A 97 -1.05 8.12 -5.51
N LYS A 98 -1.48 9.32 -5.88
CA LYS A 98 -0.78 10.57 -5.56
C LYS A 98 -1.72 11.48 -4.77
N ASN A 99 -1.20 12.13 -3.75
CA ASN A 99 -1.93 13.16 -3.02
C ASN A 99 -1.79 14.49 -3.79
N THR A 100 -2.88 14.93 -4.39
CA THR A 100 -2.96 16.20 -5.12
C THR A 100 -3.73 17.26 -4.34
N GLY A 101 -4.16 16.93 -3.12
CA GLY A 101 -4.88 17.84 -2.24
C GLY A 101 -3.96 18.60 -1.28
N GLU A 102 -4.56 19.23 -0.29
CA GLU A 102 -3.86 20.03 0.72
C GLU A 102 -3.81 19.35 2.09
N GLU A 103 -4.54 18.25 2.25
CA GLU A 103 -4.61 17.47 3.49
C GLU A 103 -3.96 16.10 3.31
N THR A 104 -3.69 15.42 4.41
CA THR A 104 -3.22 14.03 4.37
C THR A 104 -4.22 13.15 3.64
N LEU A 105 -3.78 12.42 2.65
CA LEU A 105 -4.59 11.44 1.93
C LEU A 105 -4.48 10.11 2.68
N ARG A 106 -5.61 9.58 3.14
CA ARG A 106 -5.69 8.34 3.91
C ARG A 106 -6.44 7.29 3.12
N VAL A 107 -5.85 6.13 2.95
CA VAL A 107 -6.37 5.08 2.07
C VAL A 107 -6.33 3.73 2.76
N VAL A 108 -7.39 2.95 2.58
CA VAL A 108 -7.42 1.53 2.96
C VAL A 108 -7.51 0.71 1.69
N GLY A 109 -6.66 -0.31 1.57
CA GLY A 109 -6.70 -1.26 0.48
C GLY A 109 -7.11 -2.64 0.99
N PHE A 110 -8.04 -3.28 0.27
CA PHE A 110 -8.52 -4.63 0.58
C PHE A 110 -8.10 -5.57 -0.54
N PHE A 111 -7.24 -6.52 -0.21
CA PHE A 111 -6.79 -7.54 -1.18
C PHE A 111 -7.62 -8.80 -1.08
N SER A 112 -7.82 -9.47 -2.20
CA SER A 112 -8.59 -10.71 -2.33
C SER A 112 -7.79 -11.98 -2.00
N SER A 113 -6.68 -11.84 -1.27
CA SER A 113 -5.83 -12.95 -0.84
C SER A 113 -5.29 -12.64 0.55
N SER A 114 -5.05 -13.66 1.35
CA SER A 114 -4.46 -13.52 2.68
C SER A 114 -2.94 -13.35 2.62
N THR A 115 -2.34 -13.47 1.44
CA THR A 115 -0.91 -13.23 1.17
C THR A 115 -0.79 -12.39 -0.10
N VAL A 116 0.08 -11.40 -0.09
CA VAL A 116 0.27 -10.48 -1.21
C VAL A 116 1.75 -10.25 -1.45
N LEU A 117 2.17 -10.36 -2.70
CA LEU A 117 3.49 -9.93 -3.14
C LEU A 117 3.35 -8.63 -3.91
N SER A 118 4.03 -7.60 -3.45
CA SER A 118 4.06 -6.28 -4.09
C SER A 118 5.44 -6.03 -4.68
N ILE A 119 5.49 -5.60 -5.93
CA ILE A 119 6.74 -5.32 -6.64
C ILE A 119 6.71 -3.87 -7.14
N PHE A 120 7.65 -3.07 -6.62
CA PHE A 120 7.77 -1.65 -6.98
C PHE A 120 8.69 -1.45 -8.16
N ALA A 121 8.45 -0.39 -8.94
CA ALA A 121 9.31 -0.02 -10.07
C ALA A 121 10.71 0.38 -9.61
N GLU A 122 10.80 1.02 -8.43
CA GLU A 122 12.05 1.48 -7.84
C GLU A 122 12.21 0.89 -6.43
N PRO A 123 13.45 0.69 -5.95
CA PRO A 123 13.67 0.23 -4.57
C PRO A 123 13.09 1.23 -3.57
N MET A 124 12.52 0.69 -2.50
CA MET A 124 12.00 1.49 -1.39
C MET A 124 12.95 1.44 -0.20
N GLU A 125 13.36 2.62 0.26
CA GLU A 125 14.19 2.76 1.45
C GLU A 125 13.31 2.86 2.71
N PRO A 126 13.79 2.49 3.88
CA PRO A 126 15.14 2.03 4.20
C PRO A 126 15.39 0.55 3.92
N PHE A 127 14.45 -0.12 3.28
CA PHE A 127 14.46 -1.58 3.08
C PHE A 127 15.40 -2.01 1.94
N ALA A 128 15.76 -1.10 1.05
CA ALA A 128 16.63 -1.32 -0.10
C ALA A 128 16.15 -2.46 -1.02
N THR A 129 14.84 -2.57 -1.22
CA THR A 129 14.24 -3.62 -2.04
C THR A 129 13.02 -3.11 -2.80
N ARG A 130 12.72 -3.77 -3.92
CA ARG A 130 11.51 -3.57 -4.71
C ARG A 130 10.41 -4.57 -4.33
N TYR A 131 10.73 -5.61 -3.56
CA TYR A 131 9.86 -6.75 -3.31
C TYR A 131 9.38 -6.77 -1.87
N PHE A 132 8.07 -6.81 -1.67
CA PHE A 132 7.45 -6.83 -0.35
C PHE A 132 6.41 -7.93 -0.28
N SER A 133 6.58 -8.86 0.68
CA SER A 133 5.59 -9.89 0.98
C SER A 133 4.75 -9.46 2.17
N THR A 134 3.44 -9.69 2.11
CA THR A 134 2.53 -9.47 3.25
C THR A 134 1.75 -10.77 3.50
N PRO A 135 1.93 -11.42 4.66
CA PRO A 135 2.97 -11.14 5.66
C PRO A 135 4.35 -11.50 5.17
N MET A 136 5.39 -11.02 5.88
CA MET A 136 6.75 -11.41 5.58
C MET A 136 6.90 -12.93 5.77
N ILE A 137 7.54 -13.59 4.79
CA ILE A 137 7.78 -15.03 4.87
C ILE A 137 8.86 -15.29 5.91
N GLU A 138 8.63 -16.26 6.81
CA GLU A 138 9.56 -16.59 7.88
C GLU A 138 10.96 -16.96 7.36
N GLU A 139 11.03 -17.64 6.23
CA GLU A 139 12.28 -18.00 5.56
C GLU A 139 13.08 -16.77 5.13
N GLU A 140 12.40 -15.72 4.63
CA GLU A 140 13.03 -14.46 4.27
C GLU A 140 13.57 -13.76 5.53
N ALA A 141 12.82 -13.79 6.61
CA ALA A 141 13.25 -13.24 7.88
C ALA A 141 14.48 -13.96 8.42
N ALA A 142 14.52 -15.29 8.34
CA ALA A 142 15.64 -16.09 8.79
C ALA A 142 16.90 -15.81 7.95
N VAL A 143 16.77 -15.69 6.64
CA VAL A 143 17.89 -15.36 5.74
C VAL A 143 18.40 -13.96 6.02
N THR A 144 17.50 -13.02 6.24
CA THR A 144 17.86 -11.63 6.55
C THR A 144 18.55 -11.50 7.92
N ALA A 145 18.14 -12.33 8.89
CA ALA A 145 18.72 -12.33 10.22
C ALA A 145 20.08 -13.01 10.29
N ALA A 146 20.36 -13.90 9.36
CA ALA A 146 21.63 -14.61 9.29
C ALA A 146 22.72 -13.78 8.61
#